data_3b55d1305f6ca60dd44ba3849f977ce1
#
_entry.id   3b55d1305f6ca60dd44ba3849f977ce1
#
_cell.length_a   1.000
_cell.length_b   1.000
_cell.length_c   1.000
_cell.angle_alpha   90.00
_cell.angle_beta   90.00
_cell.angle_gamma   90.00
#
_symmetry.space_group_name_H-M   'P 1'
#
loop_
_entity.id
_entity.type
_entity.pdbx_description
1 polymer ?
#
loop_
_entity_poly.entity_id
_entity_poly.type
_entity_poly.pdbx_seq_one_letter_code
_entity_poly.pdbx_strand_id
1 'polypeptide(L)'
;MSRRDQTPAGDEFDGFAQRVSRVSALADPIRRALYHFVAHQPGAVSRDQAAAGLEIPRHTAKFHLDKLVDEGLLVPEFKRLSGRTGPGAGRPAKLYRRVRKEVNVTLPRRRYDLAGHVLADTLERIQAGTPLEEAIEQAAENAATIVLDSWPPTESSDVDRITGVLARLGYEPRPEGRAGEGVQLSNCPFQQLSDDHPGVICPMNSRFIDAVSRRLDCTDVHPTSVDRGTGCCVALRGD
;
A
#
# COMPACT_ATOMS: atom_id res chain seq x y z
N MET A 1 -31.62 -12.74 -21.06
CA MET A 1 -30.87 -12.88 -19.80
C MET A 1 -29.39 -12.68 -20.13
N SER A 2 -28.94 -11.44 -20.03
CA SER A 2 -27.56 -11.06 -20.36
C SER A 2 -26.74 -11.10 -19.07
N ARG A 3 -25.73 -11.96 -19.02
CA ARG A 3 -24.73 -11.95 -17.93
C ARG A 3 -23.97 -10.62 -18.04
N ARG A 4 -24.16 -9.74 -17.08
CA ARG A 4 -23.29 -8.58 -16.93
C ARG A 4 -21.91 -9.10 -16.53
N ASP A 5 -20.98 -8.85 -17.41
CA ASP A 5 -19.56 -9.07 -17.25
C ASP A 5 -19.08 -8.16 -16.10
N GLN A 6 -18.89 -8.74 -14.91
CA GLN A 6 -18.23 -8.06 -13.81
C GLN A 6 -16.74 -8.19 -14.07
N THR A 7 -16.18 -7.24 -14.79
CA THR A 7 -14.73 -7.07 -14.86
C THR A 7 -14.29 -6.47 -13.53
N PRO A 8 -13.57 -7.19 -12.66
CA PRO A 8 -12.98 -6.57 -11.48
C PRO A 8 -11.92 -5.59 -11.93
N ALA A 9 -11.79 -4.46 -11.22
CA ALA A 9 -10.85 -3.40 -11.50
C ALA A 9 -9.42 -3.96 -11.67
N GLY A 10 -8.95 -4.05 -12.92
CA GLY A 10 -7.72 -4.74 -13.31
C GLY A 10 -6.45 -4.22 -12.63
N ASP A 11 -6.39 -2.93 -12.30
CA ASP A 11 -5.21 -2.29 -11.73
C ASP A 11 -4.88 -2.71 -10.28
N GLU A 12 -5.87 -3.08 -9.49
CA GLU A 12 -5.63 -3.47 -8.09
C GLU A 12 -5.14 -4.91 -7.98
N PHE A 13 -5.68 -5.82 -8.81
CA PHE A 13 -5.21 -7.20 -8.89
C PHE A 13 -3.80 -7.28 -9.46
N ASP A 14 -3.48 -6.51 -10.50
CA ASP A 14 -2.14 -6.44 -11.07
C ASP A 14 -1.12 -5.91 -10.05
N GLY A 15 -1.46 -4.87 -9.31
CA GLY A 15 -0.62 -4.33 -8.25
C GLY A 15 -0.40 -5.33 -7.10
N PHE A 16 -1.41 -6.09 -6.70
CA PHE A 16 -1.29 -7.12 -5.67
C PHE A 16 -0.46 -8.31 -6.18
N ALA A 17 -0.78 -8.84 -7.36
CA ALA A 17 -0.04 -9.93 -7.99
C ALA A 17 1.44 -9.57 -8.16
N GLN A 18 1.74 -8.34 -8.58
CA GLN A 18 3.11 -7.86 -8.70
C GLN A 18 3.84 -7.79 -7.35
N ARG A 19 3.17 -7.34 -6.27
CA ARG A 19 3.74 -7.36 -4.92
C ARG A 19 4.02 -8.77 -4.44
N VAL A 20 3.08 -9.70 -4.65
CA VAL A 20 3.25 -11.13 -4.33
C VAL A 20 4.42 -11.72 -5.11
N SER A 21 4.56 -11.44 -6.42
CA SER A 21 5.69 -11.89 -7.24
C SER A 21 7.03 -11.41 -6.65
N ARG A 22 7.13 -10.13 -6.29
CA ARG A 22 8.32 -9.55 -5.67
C ARG A 22 8.71 -10.26 -4.37
N VAL A 23 7.77 -10.48 -3.48
CA VAL A 23 8.03 -11.21 -2.22
C VAL A 23 8.38 -12.67 -2.50
N SER A 24 7.66 -13.33 -3.42
CA SER A 24 7.92 -14.71 -3.85
C SER A 24 9.31 -14.88 -4.46
N ALA A 25 9.84 -13.87 -5.14
CA ALA A 25 11.21 -13.92 -5.66
C ALA A 25 12.25 -14.18 -4.55
N LEU A 26 11.98 -13.75 -3.32
CA LEU A 26 12.86 -13.96 -2.16
C LEU A 26 12.67 -15.35 -1.49
N ALA A 27 11.76 -16.18 -1.99
CA ALA A 27 11.64 -17.58 -1.54
C ALA A 27 12.90 -18.39 -1.88
N ASP A 28 13.53 -18.10 -3.02
CA ASP A 28 14.81 -18.69 -3.39
C ASP A 28 15.93 -18.25 -2.42
N PRO A 29 16.66 -19.16 -1.79
CA PRO A 29 17.65 -18.82 -0.76
C PRO A 29 18.83 -18.00 -1.31
N ILE A 30 19.27 -18.27 -2.54
CA ILE A 30 20.40 -17.52 -3.15
C ILE A 30 19.95 -16.10 -3.48
N ARG A 31 18.76 -15.92 -4.07
CA ARG A 31 18.21 -14.58 -4.35
C ARG A 31 18.02 -13.78 -3.07
N ARG A 32 17.49 -14.41 -2.04
CA ARG A 32 17.31 -13.77 -0.72
C ARG A 32 18.65 -13.33 -0.13
N ALA A 33 19.67 -14.20 -0.16
CA ALA A 33 21.01 -13.86 0.32
C ALA A 33 21.64 -12.71 -0.49
N LEU A 34 21.52 -12.72 -1.82
CA LEU A 34 21.99 -11.64 -2.70
C LEU A 34 21.25 -10.32 -2.44
N TYR A 35 19.94 -10.35 -2.25
CA TYR A 35 19.16 -9.16 -1.90
C TYR A 35 19.65 -8.55 -0.58
N HIS A 36 19.81 -9.36 0.47
CA HIS A 36 20.35 -8.90 1.75
C HIS A 36 21.77 -8.38 1.62
N PHE A 37 22.64 -9.07 0.89
CA PHE A 37 24.01 -8.61 0.67
C PHE A 37 24.03 -7.21 0.04
N VAL A 38 23.27 -7.00 -1.05
CA VAL A 38 23.17 -5.69 -1.71
C VAL A 38 22.55 -4.63 -0.80
N ALA A 39 21.50 -5.00 -0.03
CA ALA A 39 20.79 -4.07 0.86
C ALA A 39 21.65 -3.56 2.02
N HIS A 40 22.62 -4.32 2.48
CA HIS A 40 23.54 -3.95 3.57
C HIS A 40 24.78 -3.16 3.11
N GLN A 41 24.98 -3.03 1.78
CA GLN A 41 26.12 -2.24 1.30
C GLN A 41 25.79 -0.74 1.27
N PRO A 42 26.77 0.12 1.59
CA PRO A 42 26.57 1.57 1.56
C PRO A 42 26.37 2.14 0.16
N GLY A 43 26.68 1.37 -0.88
CA GLY A 43 26.59 1.76 -2.29
C GLY A 43 26.13 0.64 -3.20
N ALA A 44 26.15 0.93 -4.50
CA ALA A 44 25.81 -0.08 -5.52
C ALA A 44 26.91 -1.14 -5.64
N VAL A 45 26.51 -2.40 -5.81
CA VAL A 45 27.37 -3.59 -5.78
C VAL A 45 27.53 -4.18 -7.15
N SER A 46 28.72 -4.57 -7.55
CA SER A 46 28.96 -5.35 -8.76
C SER A 46 28.62 -6.83 -8.54
N ARG A 47 28.33 -7.55 -9.65
CA ARG A 47 28.14 -9.00 -9.58
C ARG A 47 29.36 -9.74 -8.99
N ASP A 48 30.56 -9.22 -9.23
CA ASP A 48 31.80 -9.86 -8.78
C ASP A 48 31.96 -9.69 -7.26
N GLN A 49 31.61 -8.53 -6.73
CA GLN A 49 31.57 -8.30 -5.27
C GLN A 49 30.50 -9.18 -4.60
N ALA A 50 29.30 -9.26 -5.19
CA ALA A 50 28.23 -10.10 -4.66
C ALA A 50 28.58 -11.60 -4.72
N ALA A 51 29.21 -12.05 -5.81
CA ALA A 51 29.68 -13.42 -5.97
C ALA A 51 30.75 -13.80 -4.94
N ALA A 52 31.73 -12.92 -4.75
CA ALA A 52 32.78 -13.11 -3.76
C ALA A 52 32.25 -13.07 -2.32
N GLY A 53 31.33 -12.12 -2.01
CA GLY A 53 30.79 -11.96 -0.66
C GLY A 53 29.87 -13.09 -0.21
N LEU A 54 29.30 -13.86 -1.14
CA LEU A 54 28.47 -15.03 -0.85
C LEU A 54 29.12 -16.36 -1.26
N GLU A 55 30.37 -16.33 -1.71
CA GLU A 55 31.14 -17.53 -2.15
C GLU A 55 30.39 -18.36 -3.20
N ILE A 56 29.70 -17.69 -4.14
CA ILE A 56 28.95 -18.33 -5.23
C ILE A 56 29.57 -18.03 -6.60
N PRO A 57 29.30 -18.86 -7.61
CA PRO A 57 29.78 -18.60 -8.96
C PRO A 57 29.25 -17.28 -9.54
N ARG A 58 30.09 -16.56 -10.29
CA ARG A 58 29.74 -15.26 -10.91
C ARG A 58 28.51 -15.32 -11.82
N HIS A 59 28.34 -16.41 -12.57
CA HIS A 59 27.18 -16.58 -13.44
C HIS A 59 25.89 -16.75 -12.64
N THR A 60 25.94 -17.46 -11.50
CA THR A 60 24.83 -17.63 -10.56
C THR A 60 24.45 -16.28 -9.94
N ALA A 61 25.44 -15.54 -9.44
CA ALA A 61 25.20 -14.19 -8.90
C ALA A 61 24.56 -13.27 -9.95
N LYS A 62 25.10 -13.27 -11.21
CA LYS A 62 24.52 -12.47 -12.30
C LYS A 62 23.07 -12.83 -12.56
N PHE A 63 22.76 -14.11 -12.73
CA PHE A 63 21.40 -14.59 -13.01
C PHE A 63 20.40 -14.13 -11.95
N HIS A 64 20.71 -14.36 -10.68
CA HIS A 64 19.81 -14.00 -9.59
C HIS A 64 19.71 -12.49 -9.35
N LEU A 65 20.79 -11.72 -9.53
CA LEU A 65 20.78 -10.26 -9.47
C LEU A 65 19.92 -9.65 -10.58
N ASP A 66 20.04 -10.16 -11.82
CA ASP A 66 19.22 -9.72 -12.93
C ASP A 66 17.74 -10.05 -12.68
N LYS A 67 17.43 -11.25 -12.16
CA LYS A 67 16.07 -11.61 -11.77
C LYS A 67 15.49 -10.69 -10.67
N LEU A 68 16.29 -10.27 -9.69
CA LEU A 68 15.88 -9.30 -8.68
C LEU A 68 15.61 -7.90 -9.27
N VAL A 69 16.31 -7.54 -10.36
CA VAL A 69 16.01 -6.31 -11.11
C VAL A 69 14.69 -6.44 -11.87
N ASP A 70 14.45 -7.56 -12.54
CA ASP A 70 13.20 -7.82 -13.27
C ASP A 70 11.98 -7.78 -12.36
N GLU A 71 12.11 -8.28 -11.12
CA GLU A 71 11.07 -8.20 -10.08
C GLU A 71 10.98 -6.82 -9.41
N GLY A 72 11.86 -5.86 -9.77
CA GLY A 72 11.84 -4.51 -9.22
C GLY A 72 12.24 -4.41 -7.74
N LEU A 73 13.03 -5.37 -7.24
CA LEU A 73 13.64 -5.35 -5.91
C LEU A 73 15.01 -4.66 -5.91
N LEU A 74 15.72 -4.75 -7.03
CA LEU A 74 16.97 -4.04 -7.27
C LEU A 74 16.82 -3.11 -8.47
N VAL A 75 17.67 -2.09 -8.53
CA VAL A 75 17.81 -1.18 -9.68
C VAL A 75 19.25 -1.24 -10.19
N PRO A 76 19.45 -1.33 -11.52
CA PRO A 76 20.78 -1.32 -12.09
C PRO A 76 21.34 0.09 -12.18
N GLU A 77 22.64 0.24 -11.88
CA GLU A 77 23.43 1.43 -12.15
C GLU A 77 24.60 1.09 -13.07
N PHE A 78 24.94 1.99 -13.97
CA PHE A 78 26.08 1.80 -14.87
C PHE A 78 27.16 2.81 -14.50
N LYS A 79 28.29 2.31 -13.98
CA LYS A 79 29.41 3.16 -13.55
C LYS A 79 30.75 2.60 -14.07
N ARG A 80 31.62 3.50 -14.53
CA ARG A 80 33.00 3.14 -14.85
C ARG A 80 33.81 3.04 -13.56
N LEU A 81 34.32 1.84 -13.27
CA LEU A 81 35.11 1.58 -12.07
C LEU A 81 36.58 1.98 -12.23
N SER A 82 37.06 2.16 -13.48
CA SER A 82 38.47 2.47 -13.79
C SER A 82 38.85 3.95 -13.60
N GLY A 83 37.86 4.85 -13.35
CA GLY A 83 38.10 6.30 -13.29
C GLY A 83 38.54 6.93 -14.66
N ARG A 84 38.77 6.13 -15.70
CA ARG A 84 39.18 6.62 -17.02
C ARG A 84 37.99 7.13 -17.81
N THR A 85 38.22 8.26 -18.54
CA THR A 85 37.24 8.85 -19.45
C THR A 85 37.77 8.90 -20.88
N GLY A 86 36.92 8.87 -21.89
CA GLY A 86 37.31 8.96 -23.30
C GLY A 86 37.36 7.60 -24.07
N PRO A 87 37.82 7.61 -25.34
CA PRO A 87 37.94 6.41 -26.14
C PRO A 87 38.92 5.39 -25.50
N GLY A 88 38.50 4.12 -25.37
CA GLY A 88 39.29 3.08 -24.70
C GLY A 88 39.06 2.92 -23.18
N ALA A 89 38.21 3.71 -22.55
CA ALA A 89 37.93 3.63 -21.09
C ALA A 89 37.12 2.39 -20.66
N GLY A 90 36.74 1.51 -21.62
CA GLY A 90 35.97 0.30 -21.35
C GLY A 90 34.47 0.54 -21.17
N ARG A 91 33.68 -0.55 -21.22
CA ARG A 91 32.23 -0.50 -21.00
C ARG A 91 31.95 -0.26 -19.53
N PRO A 92 30.97 0.62 -19.17
CA PRO A 92 30.54 0.78 -17.78
C PRO A 92 30.12 -0.56 -17.17
N ALA A 93 30.55 -0.81 -15.93
CA ALA A 93 30.13 -1.97 -15.17
C ALA A 93 28.68 -1.80 -14.72
N LYS A 94 27.87 -2.87 -14.83
CA LYS A 94 26.54 -2.95 -14.23
C LYS A 94 26.69 -3.22 -12.76
N LEU A 95 26.17 -2.31 -11.94
CA LEU A 95 26.09 -2.40 -10.49
C LEU A 95 24.62 -2.54 -10.09
N TYR A 96 24.36 -3.01 -8.90
CA TYR A 96 23.02 -3.26 -8.37
C TYR A 96 22.85 -2.54 -7.04
N ARG A 97 21.71 -1.88 -6.86
CA ARG A 97 21.32 -1.24 -5.60
C ARG A 97 19.89 -1.60 -5.25
N ARG A 98 19.59 -1.65 -3.95
CA ARG A 98 18.22 -1.85 -3.46
C ARG A 98 17.31 -0.70 -3.90
N VAL A 99 16.12 -1.03 -4.39
CA VAL A 99 15.03 -0.08 -4.61
C VAL A 99 14.56 0.47 -3.25
N ARG A 100 14.34 1.78 -3.16
CA ARG A 100 13.85 2.41 -1.91
C ARG A 100 12.36 2.24 -1.68
N LYS A 101 11.60 1.90 -2.74
CA LYS A 101 10.15 1.69 -2.64
C LYS A 101 9.85 0.47 -1.79
N GLU A 102 9.01 0.63 -0.80
CA GLU A 102 8.52 -0.45 0.04
C GLU A 102 7.65 -1.43 -0.74
N VAL A 103 7.77 -2.71 -0.39
CA VAL A 103 6.87 -3.78 -0.87
C VAL A 103 6.18 -4.37 0.34
N ASN A 104 4.87 -4.12 0.45
CA ASN A 104 4.05 -4.61 1.55
C ASN A 104 2.95 -5.54 1.03
N VAL A 105 2.80 -6.72 1.65
CA VAL A 105 1.76 -7.71 1.39
C VAL A 105 1.18 -8.15 2.72
N THR A 106 -0.11 -7.91 2.92
CA THR A 106 -0.86 -8.34 4.10
C THR A 106 -2.16 -9.02 3.68
N LEU A 107 -2.55 -10.08 4.39
CA LEU A 107 -3.79 -10.84 4.17
C LEU A 107 -4.49 -11.07 5.54
N PRO A 108 -5.69 -10.52 5.74
CA PRO A 108 -6.38 -9.52 4.90
C PRO A 108 -5.59 -8.21 4.80
N ARG A 109 -5.97 -7.34 3.86
CA ARG A 109 -5.25 -6.09 3.63
C ARG A 109 -5.29 -5.20 4.86
N ARG A 110 -4.12 -4.66 5.22
CA ARG A 110 -3.93 -3.72 6.34
C ARG A 110 -3.37 -2.39 5.86
N ARG A 111 -3.76 -1.31 6.53
CA ARG A 111 -3.37 0.06 6.21
C ARG A 111 -2.89 0.80 7.47
N TYR A 112 -1.97 0.17 8.19
CA TYR A 112 -1.33 0.82 9.36
C TYR A 112 -0.52 2.05 8.97
N ASP A 113 -0.04 2.13 7.73
CA ASP A 113 0.53 3.32 7.12
C ASP A 113 -0.45 4.50 7.16
N LEU A 114 -1.70 4.29 6.70
CA LEU A 114 -2.75 5.30 6.71
C LEU A 114 -3.09 5.73 8.14
N ALA A 115 -3.28 4.78 9.06
CA ALA A 115 -3.52 5.12 10.47
C ALA A 115 -2.36 5.93 11.06
N GLY A 116 -1.10 5.54 10.77
CA GLY A 116 0.08 6.25 11.20
C GLY A 116 0.13 7.69 10.70
N HIS A 117 -0.22 7.93 9.43
CA HIS A 117 -0.26 9.27 8.85
C HIS A 117 -1.36 10.15 9.49
N VAL A 118 -2.58 9.61 9.67
CA VAL A 118 -3.67 10.37 10.31
C VAL A 118 -3.31 10.73 11.75
N LEU A 119 -2.76 9.79 12.53
CA LEU A 119 -2.37 10.03 13.90
C LEU A 119 -1.20 11.02 14.01
N ALA A 120 -0.20 10.93 13.12
CA ALA A 120 0.92 11.86 13.10
C ALA A 120 0.45 13.29 12.77
N ASP A 121 -0.37 13.48 11.71
CA ASP A 121 -0.95 14.77 11.34
C ASP A 121 -1.81 15.34 12.50
N THR A 122 -2.60 14.48 13.16
CA THR A 122 -3.36 14.87 14.35
C THR A 122 -2.46 15.41 15.46
N LEU A 123 -1.37 14.72 15.77
CA LEU A 123 -0.44 15.15 16.82
C LEU A 123 0.28 16.45 16.46
N GLU A 124 0.68 16.63 15.20
CA GLU A 124 1.29 17.88 14.73
C GLU A 124 0.34 19.07 14.90
N ARG A 125 -0.95 18.89 14.58
CA ARG A 125 -1.99 19.91 14.76
C ARG A 125 -2.22 20.25 16.23
N ILE A 126 -2.27 19.24 17.10
CA ILE A 126 -2.39 19.46 18.55
C ILE A 126 -1.18 20.24 19.08
N GLN A 127 0.04 19.93 18.64
CA GLN A 127 1.23 20.67 19.02
C GLN A 127 1.20 22.13 18.52
N ALA A 128 0.51 22.39 17.41
CA ALA A 128 0.27 23.74 16.89
C ALA A 128 -0.89 24.49 17.61
N GLY A 129 -1.57 23.84 18.59
CA GLY A 129 -2.63 24.45 19.40
C GLY A 129 -4.06 24.11 18.94
N THR A 130 -4.25 23.24 17.96
CA THR A 130 -5.59 22.83 17.51
C THR A 130 -6.20 21.88 18.54
N PRO A 131 -7.48 22.04 18.92
CA PRO A 131 -8.19 21.10 19.79
C PRO A 131 -8.23 19.69 19.19
N LEU A 132 -8.19 18.66 20.05
CA LEU A 132 -8.10 17.24 19.63
C LEU A 132 -9.18 16.86 18.60
N GLU A 133 -10.43 17.19 18.85
CA GLU A 133 -11.56 16.83 17.98
C GLU A 133 -11.41 17.44 16.57
N GLU A 134 -11.04 18.69 16.50
CA GLU A 134 -10.79 19.42 15.26
C GLU A 134 -9.53 18.89 14.54
N ALA A 135 -8.49 18.59 15.31
CA ALA A 135 -7.23 18.05 14.77
C ALA A 135 -7.44 16.69 14.09
N ILE A 136 -8.22 15.78 14.71
CA ILE A 136 -8.56 14.47 14.12
C ILE A 136 -9.40 14.66 12.84
N GLU A 137 -10.38 15.56 12.85
CA GLU A 137 -11.24 15.82 11.70
C GLU A 137 -10.41 16.33 10.51
N GLN A 138 -9.58 17.35 10.73
CA GLN A 138 -8.72 17.91 9.68
C GLN A 138 -7.70 16.89 9.15
N ALA A 139 -7.13 16.05 10.02
CA ALA A 139 -6.23 14.98 9.62
C ALA A 139 -6.94 13.90 8.77
N ALA A 140 -8.16 13.53 9.15
CA ALA A 140 -8.99 12.61 8.39
C ALA A 140 -9.36 13.15 7.01
N GLU A 141 -9.71 14.43 6.90
CA GLU A 141 -9.99 15.11 5.63
C GLU A 141 -8.75 15.19 4.72
N ASN A 142 -7.59 15.50 5.31
CA ASN A 142 -6.34 15.50 4.56
C ASN A 142 -6.02 14.10 4.00
N ALA A 143 -6.17 13.07 4.81
CA ALA A 143 -5.97 11.69 4.40
C ALA A 143 -6.97 11.25 3.30
N ALA A 144 -8.24 11.63 3.41
CA ALA A 144 -9.24 11.36 2.39
C ALA A 144 -8.88 12.04 1.05
N THR A 145 -8.40 13.28 1.09
CA THR A 145 -7.90 13.99 -0.10
C THR A 145 -6.79 13.22 -0.79
N ILE A 146 -5.75 12.83 -0.06
CA ILE A 146 -4.59 12.10 -0.61
C ILE A 146 -5.03 10.77 -1.24
N VAL A 147 -5.96 10.07 -0.59
CA VAL A 147 -6.50 8.81 -1.11
C VAL A 147 -7.24 9.02 -2.43
N LEU A 148 -8.14 9.99 -2.49
CA LEU A 148 -8.97 10.24 -3.67
C LEU A 148 -8.17 10.83 -4.84
N ASP A 149 -7.18 11.66 -4.58
CA ASP A 149 -6.26 12.16 -5.61
C ASP A 149 -5.44 11.02 -6.23
N SER A 150 -5.13 9.99 -5.44
CA SER A 150 -4.41 8.80 -5.91
C SER A 150 -5.30 7.82 -6.68
N TRP A 151 -6.59 7.77 -6.36
CA TRP A 151 -7.57 6.83 -6.91
C TRP A 151 -8.93 7.51 -7.15
N PRO A 152 -9.05 8.36 -8.17
CA PRO A 152 -10.34 8.97 -8.49
C PRO A 152 -11.34 7.87 -8.86
N PRO A 153 -12.55 7.87 -8.27
CA PRO A 153 -13.59 6.91 -8.60
C PRO A 153 -14.13 7.17 -10.01
N THR A 154 -14.55 6.11 -10.68
CA THR A 154 -15.14 6.15 -12.03
C THR A 154 -16.61 5.73 -12.06
N GLU A 155 -17.11 5.25 -10.94
CA GLU A 155 -18.46 4.72 -10.75
C GLU A 155 -19.49 5.86 -10.68
N SER A 156 -20.73 5.57 -11.12
CA SER A 156 -21.79 6.57 -11.22
C SER A 156 -22.69 6.66 -9.98
N SER A 157 -22.88 5.54 -9.24
CA SER A 157 -23.69 5.56 -8.02
C SER A 157 -22.86 5.89 -6.78
N ASP A 158 -23.45 6.54 -5.79
CA ASP A 158 -22.81 6.88 -4.52
C ASP A 158 -22.28 5.63 -3.82
N VAL A 159 -23.10 4.60 -3.73
CA VAL A 159 -22.75 3.32 -3.11
C VAL A 159 -21.54 2.70 -3.81
N ASP A 160 -21.52 2.65 -5.13
CA ASP A 160 -20.41 2.05 -5.87
C ASP A 160 -19.13 2.87 -5.75
N ARG A 161 -19.24 4.21 -5.77
CA ARG A 161 -18.07 5.09 -5.59
C ARG A 161 -17.41 4.89 -4.23
N ILE A 162 -18.18 4.99 -3.15
CA ILE A 162 -17.62 4.87 -1.81
C ILE A 162 -17.14 3.44 -1.52
N THR A 163 -17.90 2.42 -1.91
CA THR A 163 -17.50 1.02 -1.70
C THR A 163 -16.27 0.65 -2.52
N GLY A 164 -16.13 1.18 -3.74
CA GLY A 164 -14.95 1.00 -4.57
C GLY A 164 -13.68 1.56 -3.90
N VAL A 165 -13.74 2.77 -3.34
CA VAL A 165 -12.63 3.36 -2.59
C VAL A 165 -12.33 2.54 -1.33
N LEU A 166 -13.35 2.18 -0.55
CA LEU A 166 -13.17 1.41 0.69
C LEU A 166 -12.63 0.00 0.42
N ALA A 167 -13.06 -0.66 -0.65
CA ALA A 167 -12.52 -1.96 -1.06
C ALA A 167 -11.02 -1.87 -1.34
N ARG A 168 -10.59 -0.85 -2.09
CA ARG A 168 -9.15 -0.60 -2.36
C ARG A 168 -8.34 -0.36 -1.09
N LEU A 169 -8.96 0.19 -0.07
CA LEU A 169 -8.35 0.39 1.25
C LEU A 169 -8.36 -0.88 2.12
N GLY A 170 -9.11 -1.92 1.73
CA GLY A 170 -9.14 -3.22 2.40
C GLY A 170 -10.28 -3.41 3.38
N TYR A 171 -11.37 -2.64 3.27
CA TYR A 171 -12.54 -2.77 4.17
C TYR A 171 -13.46 -3.95 3.86
N GLU A 172 -13.38 -4.54 2.68
CA GLU A 172 -14.22 -5.66 2.22
C GLU A 172 -15.72 -5.36 2.37
N PRO A 173 -16.27 -4.36 1.62
CA PRO A 173 -17.65 -3.98 1.71
C PRO A 173 -18.57 -5.11 1.22
N ARG A 174 -19.66 -5.37 1.95
CA ARG A 174 -20.68 -6.36 1.63
C ARG A 174 -22.07 -5.72 1.73
N PRO A 175 -22.93 -5.88 0.74
CA PRO A 175 -24.33 -5.42 0.84
C PRO A 175 -25.00 -6.05 2.06
N GLU A 176 -25.79 -5.25 2.80
CA GLU A 176 -26.59 -5.68 3.94
C GLU A 176 -28.07 -5.45 3.61
N GLY A 177 -28.91 -6.46 3.89
CA GLY A 177 -30.34 -6.37 3.62
C GLY A 177 -30.71 -6.43 2.15
N ARG A 178 -31.80 -5.75 1.78
CA ARG A 178 -32.22 -5.57 0.37
C ARG A 178 -31.34 -4.52 -0.31
N ALA A 179 -31.30 -4.52 -1.63
CA ALA A 179 -30.48 -3.59 -2.40
C ALA A 179 -30.79 -2.13 -1.99
N GLY A 180 -29.82 -1.44 -1.42
CA GLY A 180 -29.92 -0.04 -0.98
C GLY A 180 -30.06 0.18 0.54
N GLU A 181 -30.29 -0.87 1.36
CA GLU A 181 -30.48 -0.69 2.82
C GLU A 181 -29.15 -0.41 3.57
N GLY A 182 -28.02 -0.84 3.03
CA GLY A 182 -26.72 -0.56 3.64
C GLY A 182 -25.57 -1.40 3.11
N VAL A 183 -24.38 -1.11 3.62
CA VAL A 183 -23.16 -1.86 3.35
C VAL A 183 -22.41 -2.08 4.66
N GLN A 184 -22.18 -3.34 4.98
CA GLN A 184 -21.31 -3.74 6.08
C GLN A 184 -19.85 -3.79 5.61
N LEU A 185 -18.95 -3.33 6.45
CA LEU A 185 -17.50 -3.43 6.21
C LEU A 185 -16.96 -4.65 6.97
N SER A 186 -16.72 -5.75 6.25
CA SER A 186 -16.40 -7.05 6.87
C SER A 186 -14.96 -7.17 7.36
N ASN A 187 -14.07 -6.27 6.93
CA ASN A 187 -12.69 -6.18 7.40
C ASN A 187 -12.38 -4.76 7.86
N CYS A 188 -11.66 -4.63 8.97
CA CYS A 188 -11.08 -3.36 9.41
C CYS A 188 -9.60 -3.31 8.98
N PRO A 189 -9.18 -2.36 8.12
CA PRO A 189 -7.77 -2.23 7.72
C PRO A 189 -6.83 -1.93 8.89
N PHE A 190 -7.38 -1.49 10.03
CA PHE A 190 -6.67 -1.16 11.26
C PHE A 190 -6.89 -2.19 12.37
N GLN A 191 -7.27 -3.42 12.02
CA GLN A 191 -7.79 -4.46 12.93
C GLN A 191 -7.03 -4.53 14.26
N GLN A 192 -5.72 -4.80 14.23
CA GLN A 192 -4.94 -4.97 15.46
C GLN A 192 -4.90 -3.68 16.31
N LEU A 193 -4.71 -2.52 15.65
CA LEU A 193 -4.74 -1.24 16.37
C LEU A 193 -6.11 -0.96 17.00
N SER A 194 -7.18 -1.32 16.31
CA SER A 194 -8.54 -1.13 16.84
C SER A 194 -8.92 -2.18 17.89
N ASP A 195 -8.25 -3.33 17.95
CA ASP A 195 -8.39 -4.29 19.04
C ASP A 195 -7.74 -3.76 20.33
N ASP A 196 -6.54 -3.21 20.19
CA ASP A 196 -5.74 -2.72 21.32
C ASP A 196 -6.17 -1.32 21.78
N HIS A 197 -6.63 -0.46 20.84
CA HIS A 197 -6.95 0.96 21.08
C HIS A 197 -8.28 1.39 20.44
N PRO A 198 -9.42 0.73 20.75
CA PRO A 198 -10.70 1.01 20.09
C PRO A 198 -11.18 2.45 20.31
N GLY A 199 -10.94 3.02 21.48
CA GLY A 199 -11.34 4.40 21.82
C GLY A 199 -10.64 5.49 21.00
N VAL A 200 -9.53 5.17 20.32
CA VAL A 200 -8.78 6.10 19.45
C VAL A 200 -9.02 5.76 17.99
N ILE A 201 -8.87 4.50 17.65
CA ILE A 201 -8.84 4.06 16.24
C ILE A 201 -10.24 4.03 15.63
N CYS A 202 -11.28 3.61 16.36
CA CYS A 202 -12.63 3.56 15.81
C CYS A 202 -13.20 4.96 15.53
N PRO A 203 -13.08 5.96 16.42
CA PRO A 203 -13.47 7.34 16.09
C PRO A 203 -12.67 7.95 14.93
N MET A 204 -11.35 7.75 14.90
CA MET A 204 -10.51 8.18 13.79
C MET A 204 -10.98 7.57 12.46
N ASN A 205 -11.24 6.26 12.45
CA ASN A 205 -11.71 5.54 11.28
C ASN A 205 -13.08 6.05 10.80
N SER A 206 -14.01 6.29 11.73
CA SER A 206 -15.34 6.84 11.41
C SER A 206 -15.22 8.21 10.72
N ARG A 207 -14.41 9.12 11.26
CA ARG A 207 -14.17 10.44 10.66
C ARG A 207 -13.50 10.36 9.29
N PHE A 208 -12.58 9.42 9.13
CA PHE A 208 -11.94 9.19 7.82
C PHE A 208 -12.94 8.73 6.76
N ILE A 209 -13.80 7.74 7.07
CA ILE A 209 -14.82 7.26 6.14
C ILE A 209 -15.84 8.36 5.83
N ASP A 210 -16.24 9.15 6.84
CA ASP A 210 -17.11 10.31 6.67
C ASP A 210 -16.49 11.38 5.75
N ALA A 211 -15.21 11.69 5.94
CA ALA A 211 -14.48 12.59 5.07
C ALA A 211 -14.41 12.07 3.61
N VAL A 212 -14.21 10.77 3.41
CA VAL A 212 -14.28 10.14 2.07
C VAL A 212 -15.68 10.30 1.47
N SER A 213 -16.74 10.02 2.23
CA SER A 213 -18.13 10.16 1.78
C SER A 213 -18.45 11.58 1.35
N ARG A 214 -18.12 12.56 2.18
CA ARG A 214 -18.33 14.00 1.88
C ARG A 214 -17.59 14.44 0.62
N ARG A 215 -16.35 14.04 0.44
CA ARG A 215 -15.53 14.43 -0.74
C ARG A 215 -15.96 13.72 -2.03
N LEU A 216 -16.68 12.62 -1.92
CA LEU A 216 -17.30 11.94 -3.05
C LEU A 216 -18.69 12.50 -3.37
N ASP A 217 -19.17 13.49 -2.61
CA ASP A 217 -20.54 14.02 -2.69
C ASP A 217 -21.60 12.90 -2.59
N CYS A 218 -21.34 11.90 -1.72
CA CYS A 218 -22.31 10.84 -1.47
C CYS A 218 -23.42 11.34 -0.56
N THR A 219 -24.64 11.44 -1.08
CA THR A 219 -25.83 11.89 -0.36
C THR A 219 -26.75 10.75 0.05
N ASP A 220 -26.68 9.62 -0.65
CA ASP A 220 -27.58 8.48 -0.46
C ASP A 220 -27.06 7.47 0.57
N VAL A 221 -25.84 7.66 1.10
CA VAL A 221 -25.24 6.74 2.08
C VAL A 221 -24.40 7.49 3.10
N HIS A 222 -24.58 7.14 4.38
CA HIS A 222 -23.89 7.76 5.50
C HIS A 222 -23.11 6.74 6.34
N PRO A 223 -21.86 7.06 6.76
CA PRO A 223 -21.14 6.23 7.72
C PRO A 223 -21.84 6.27 9.08
N THR A 224 -22.10 5.09 9.63
CA THR A 224 -22.75 4.92 10.92
C THR A 224 -21.92 4.00 11.80
N SER A 225 -21.73 4.39 13.06
CA SER A 225 -21.08 3.52 14.04
C SER A 225 -21.96 2.32 14.36
N VAL A 226 -21.37 1.13 14.33
CA VAL A 226 -22.06 -0.13 14.63
C VAL A 226 -21.26 -0.91 15.66
N ASP A 227 -21.93 -1.86 16.33
CA ASP A 227 -21.20 -2.82 17.16
C ASP A 227 -20.29 -3.64 16.24
N ARG A 228 -19.02 -3.65 16.59
CA ARG A 228 -17.95 -4.14 15.72
C ARG A 228 -18.08 -5.62 15.37
N GLY A 229 -18.60 -6.46 16.28
CA GLY A 229 -18.62 -7.90 16.08
C GLY A 229 -17.25 -8.42 15.58
N THR A 230 -17.25 -9.09 14.42
CA THR A 230 -16.03 -9.58 13.74
C THR A 230 -15.55 -8.65 12.61
N GLY A 231 -16.26 -7.55 12.34
CA GLY A 231 -15.99 -6.63 11.24
C GLY A 231 -15.43 -5.28 11.66
N CYS A 232 -15.78 -4.25 10.89
CA CYS A 232 -15.44 -2.86 11.19
C CYS A 232 -16.47 -2.25 12.15
N CYS A 233 -16.06 -1.23 12.93
CA CYS A 233 -16.94 -0.42 13.78
C CYS A 233 -17.78 0.60 13.00
N VAL A 234 -17.67 0.64 11.68
CA VAL A 234 -18.41 1.53 10.78
C VAL A 234 -19.12 0.69 9.72
N ALA A 235 -20.39 1.02 9.48
CA ALA A 235 -21.16 0.55 8.32
C ALA A 235 -21.64 1.76 7.51
N LEU A 236 -22.02 1.57 6.28
CA LEU A 236 -22.69 2.57 5.45
C LEU A 236 -24.19 2.28 5.47
N ARG A 237 -25.01 3.28 5.75
CA ARG A 237 -26.46 3.18 5.75
C ARG A 237 -27.04 4.11 4.69
N GLY A 238 -28.05 3.60 3.96
CA GLY A 238 -28.89 4.41 3.08
C GLY A 238 -29.94 5.18 3.88
N ASP A 239 -30.44 6.27 3.32
CA ASP A 239 -31.58 7.02 3.83
C ASP A 239 -32.90 6.24 3.65
#